data_3f854d0497f6a1e027a1b7133b6d3735
#
_entry.id   3f854d0497f6a1e027a1b7133b6d3735
#
_cell.length_a   1.000
_cell.length_b   1.000
_cell.length_c   1.000
_cell.angle_alpha   90.00
_cell.angle_beta   90.00
_cell.angle_gamma   90.00
#
_symmetry.space_group_name_H-M   'P 1'
#
loop_
_entity.id
_entity.type
_entity.pdbx_description
1 polymer ?
#
loop_
_entity_poly.entity_id
_entity_poly.type
_entity_poly.pdbx_seq_one_letter_code
_entity_poly.pdbx_strand_id
1 'polypeptide(L)'
;MILFRCDSVYQLMNAIQIKMTLLKDESADLLLSDHTNFDPLIPALQESGIFEEVKRLYSKKKSDEYWTYTKEERKNISRHPQKYVDMTVFDKEYTEFYISFETAYAKLMYYAMVKKGMHPKVHLFEDGMATYVCDVNKRCMEDGMDHESYKEDKFIENIERLLLYNPALFTGEKMPFPIEKIPAIDYKNKEVKDIFHHIFGEAKLPKQKFIF
;
A
#
# COMPACT_ATOMS: atom_id res chain seq x y z
N MET A 1 4.79 -14.05 -5.51
CA MET A 1 5.07 -12.72 -6.07
C MET A 1 4.48 -11.64 -5.17
N ILE A 2 5.08 -10.46 -5.10
CA ILE A 2 4.67 -9.35 -4.25
C ILE A 2 3.81 -8.36 -5.04
N LEU A 3 2.76 -7.82 -4.41
CA LEU A 3 1.94 -6.73 -4.94
C LEU A 3 2.03 -5.51 -4.02
N PHE A 4 2.47 -4.37 -4.54
CA PHE A 4 2.37 -3.07 -3.87
C PHE A 4 1.16 -2.30 -4.35
N ARG A 5 0.52 -1.54 -3.44
CA ARG A 5 -0.51 -0.56 -3.79
C ARG A 5 -0.18 0.79 -3.16
N CYS A 6 -0.23 1.86 -3.99
CA CYS A 6 0.05 3.22 -3.56
C CYS A 6 -1.06 4.19 -4.04
N ASP A 7 -1.51 5.05 -3.12
CA ASP A 7 -2.52 6.09 -3.37
C ASP A 7 -1.91 7.50 -3.42
N SER A 8 -0.69 7.68 -2.92
CA SER A 8 0.02 8.96 -2.87
C SER A 8 1.48 8.84 -3.30
N VAL A 9 2.10 9.97 -3.67
CA VAL A 9 3.54 10.01 -4.01
C VAL A 9 4.40 9.62 -2.81
N TYR A 10 3.99 9.97 -1.58
CA TYR A 10 4.70 9.57 -0.37
C TYR A 10 4.71 8.04 -0.20
N GLN A 11 3.56 7.40 -0.41
CA GLN A 11 3.46 5.94 -0.38
C GLN A 11 4.32 5.29 -1.47
N LEU A 12 4.35 5.87 -2.69
CA LEU A 12 5.21 5.40 -3.76
C LEU A 12 6.70 5.47 -3.38
N MET A 13 7.15 6.59 -2.78
CA MET A 13 8.53 6.72 -2.30
C MET A 13 8.88 5.63 -1.27
N ASN A 14 7.95 5.35 -0.35
CA ASN A 14 8.12 4.29 0.66
C ASN A 14 8.17 2.90 0.01
N ALA A 15 7.29 2.62 -0.95
CA ALA A 15 7.29 1.36 -1.70
C ALA A 15 8.60 1.13 -2.45
N ILE A 16 9.11 2.17 -3.14
CA ILE A 16 10.42 2.12 -3.81
C ILE A 16 11.53 1.82 -2.78
N GLN A 17 11.55 2.51 -1.64
CA GLN A 17 12.57 2.29 -0.61
C GLN A 17 12.50 0.89 -0.03
N ILE A 18 11.32 0.38 0.30
CA ILE A 18 11.11 -0.99 0.78
C ILE A 18 11.60 -2.00 -0.26
N LYS A 19 11.22 -1.81 -1.53
CA LYS A 19 11.63 -2.68 -2.63
C LYS A 19 13.15 -2.69 -2.82
N MET A 20 13.81 -1.53 -2.78
CA MET A 20 15.25 -1.40 -2.99
C MET A 20 16.08 -1.86 -1.77
N THR A 21 15.48 -2.00 -0.60
CA THR A 21 16.18 -2.39 0.64
C THR A 21 15.81 -3.76 1.16
N LEU A 22 14.57 -3.94 1.61
CA LEU A 22 14.11 -5.19 2.22
C LEU A 22 13.83 -6.30 1.20
N LEU A 23 13.42 -5.93 -0.02
CA LEU A 23 12.88 -6.85 -1.03
C LEU A 23 13.70 -6.77 -2.33
N LYS A 24 14.99 -6.48 -2.22
CA LYS A 24 15.87 -6.20 -3.36
C LYS A 24 15.83 -7.29 -4.43
N ASP A 25 15.82 -8.54 -4.01
CA ASP A 25 15.90 -9.71 -4.89
C ASP A 25 14.52 -10.34 -5.18
N GLU A 26 13.44 -9.74 -4.66
CA GLU A 26 12.08 -10.27 -4.81
C GLU A 26 11.35 -9.64 -5.99
N SER A 27 10.60 -10.45 -6.73
CA SER A 27 9.72 -9.97 -7.80
C SER A 27 8.49 -9.26 -7.27
N ALA A 28 8.23 -8.04 -7.72
CA ALA A 28 7.11 -7.23 -7.28
C ALA A 28 6.45 -6.45 -8.41
N ASP A 29 5.12 -6.36 -8.36
CA ASP A 29 4.31 -5.45 -9.18
C ASP A 29 3.83 -4.26 -8.34
N LEU A 30 3.54 -3.15 -9.03
CA LEU A 30 3.08 -1.91 -8.41
C LEU A 30 1.72 -1.49 -8.97
N LEU A 31 0.74 -1.31 -8.10
CA LEU A 31 -0.55 -0.68 -8.43
C LEU A 31 -0.56 0.77 -7.97
N LEU A 32 -0.82 1.68 -8.90
CA LEU A 32 -0.96 3.11 -8.66
C LEU A 32 -2.42 3.52 -8.80
N SER A 33 -3.05 3.90 -7.69
CA SER A 33 -4.46 4.29 -7.72
C SER A 33 -4.67 5.67 -8.34
N ASP A 34 -5.89 5.94 -8.76
CA ASP A 34 -6.32 7.22 -9.33
C ASP A 34 -6.66 8.30 -8.27
N HIS A 35 -6.29 8.07 -7.00
CA HIS A 35 -6.34 9.11 -5.96
C HIS A 35 -5.33 10.22 -6.23
N THR A 36 -4.20 9.87 -6.83
CA THR A 36 -3.15 10.80 -7.27
C THR A 36 -2.91 10.63 -8.78
N ASN A 37 -2.64 11.72 -9.48
CA ASN A 37 -2.23 11.63 -10.87
C ASN A 37 -0.77 11.15 -10.96
N PHE A 38 -0.59 9.86 -11.17
CA PHE A 38 0.72 9.23 -11.36
C PHE A 38 1.16 9.13 -12.84
N ASP A 39 0.32 9.54 -13.80
CA ASP A 39 0.63 9.38 -15.22
C ASP A 39 2.01 9.92 -15.62
N PRO A 40 2.47 11.08 -15.10
CA PRO A 40 3.80 11.59 -15.42
C PRO A 40 4.96 10.72 -14.93
N LEU A 41 4.72 9.85 -13.91
CA LEU A 41 5.76 9.02 -13.28
C LEU A 41 5.81 7.60 -13.84
N ILE A 42 4.73 7.12 -14.46
CA ILE A 42 4.62 5.72 -14.91
C ILE A 42 5.71 5.33 -15.90
N PRO A 43 6.04 6.11 -16.95
CA PRO A 43 7.10 5.74 -17.90
C PRO A 43 8.45 5.53 -17.20
N ALA A 44 8.86 6.48 -16.37
CA ALA A 44 10.12 6.41 -15.65
C ALA A 44 10.16 5.26 -14.63
N LEU A 45 9.03 4.94 -13.97
CA LEU A 45 8.90 3.79 -13.08
C LEU A 45 9.07 2.47 -13.84
N GLN A 46 8.47 2.34 -15.01
CA GLN A 46 8.61 1.16 -15.86
C GLN A 46 10.05 0.99 -16.35
N GLU A 47 10.65 2.08 -16.82
CA GLU A 47 12.05 2.10 -17.31
C GLU A 47 13.07 1.81 -16.20
N SER A 48 12.76 2.14 -14.95
CA SER A 48 13.65 1.90 -13.81
C SER A 48 13.87 0.41 -13.49
N GLY A 49 12.97 -0.46 -13.90
CA GLY A 49 13.01 -1.90 -13.61
C GLY A 49 12.91 -2.27 -12.11
N ILE A 50 12.54 -1.33 -11.22
CA ILE A 50 12.37 -1.61 -9.78
C ILE A 50 11.21 -2.57 -9.56
N PHE A 51 10.12 -2.39 -10.30
CA PHE A 51 8.96 -3.28 -10.32
C PHE A 51 8.87 -3.98 -11.67
N GLU A 52 8.37 -5.23 -11.68
CA GLU A 52 8.20 -5.95 -12.95
C GLU A 52 7.10 -5.32 -13.81
N GLU A 53 6.00 -4.95 -13.17
CA GLU A 53 4.92 -4.23 -13.83
C GLU A 53 4.41 -3.07 -12.98
N VAL A 54 4.06 -1.98 -13.65
CA VAL A 54 3.40 -0.80 -13.04
C VAL A 54 2.05 -0.64 -13.69
N LYS A 55 0.98 -0.83 -12.90
CA LYS A 55 -0.41 -0.83 -13.37
C LYS A 55 -1.20 0.31 -12.75
N ARG A 56 -2.15 0.85 -13.51
CA ARG A 56 -3.14 1.79 -12.98
C ARG A 56 -4.29 1.05 -12.32
N LEU A 57 -4.75 1.59 -11.18
CA LEU A 57 -5.90 1.12 -10.45
C LEU A 57 -6.96 2.23 -10.35
N TYR A 58 -8.10 2.05 -11.00
CA TYR A 58 -9.23 3.00 -10.94
C TYR A 58 -10.12 2.66 -9.75
N SER A 59 -9.77 3.18 -8.59
CA SER A 59 -10.41 2.85 -7.30
C SER A 59 -11.05 4.04 -6.58
N LYS A 60 -10.65 5.28 -6.90
CA LYS A 60 -11.06 6.48 -6.16
C LYS A 60 -12.58 6.60 -6.05
N LYS A 61 -13.28 6.57 -7.19
CA LYS A 61 -14.75 6.69 -7.19
C LYS A 61 -15.41 5.63 -6.30
N LYS A 62 -14.99 4.37 -6.40
CA LYS A 62 -15.54 3.26 -5.61
C LYS A 62 -15.19 3.38 -4.14
N SER A 63 -13.97 3.86 -3.82
CA SER A 63 -13.54 4.13 -2.46
C SER A 63 -14.37 5.23 -1.81
N ASP A 64 -14.61 6.34 -2.54
CA ASP A 64 -15.42 7.45 -2.05
C ASP A 64 -16.88 7.03 -1.85
N GLU A 65 -17.46 6.28 -2.80
CA GLU A 65 -18.82 5.77 -2.72
C GLU A 65 -19.02 4.78 -1.59
N TYR A 66 -18.01 3.98 -1.22
CA TYR A 66 -18.12 2.95 -0.18
C TYR A 66 -18.64 3.52 1.15
N TRP A 67 -18.22 4.71 1.53
CA TRP A 67 -18.62 5.34 2.78
C TRP A 67 -20.04 5.94 2.74
N THR A 68 -20.63 6.08 1.55
CA THR A 68 -22.03 6.54 1.40
C THR A 68 -23.03 5.39 1.55
N TYR A 69 -22.58 4.13 1.47
CA TYR A 69 -23.44 2.97 1.57
C TYR A 69 -23.88 2.70 3.01
N THR A 70 -25.08 2.16 3.15
CA THR A 70 -25.59 1.64 4.41
C THR A 70 -24.72 0.46 4.92
N LYS A 71 -24.84 0.15 6.20
CA LYS A 71 -24.13 -1.00 6.79
C LYS A 71 -24.45 -2.32 6.07
N GLU A 72 -25.70 -2.52 5.65
CA GLU A 72 -26.11 -3.75 4.95
C GLU A 72 -25.53 -3.81 3.53
N GLU A 73 -25.51 -2.69 2.82
CA GLU A 73 -24.88 -2.59 1.49
C GLU A 73 -23.38 -2.86 1.60
N ARG A 74 -22.68 -2.26 2.56
CA ARG A 74 -21.25 -2.53 2.82
C ARG A 74 -20.99 -4.01 3.13
N LYS A 75 -21.85 -4.62 3.90
CA LYS A 75 -21.80 -6.06 4.20
C LYS A 75 -22.00 -6.92 2.95
N ASN A 76 -22.89 -6.52 2.04
CA ASN A 76 -23.08 -7.20 0.76
C ASN A 76 -21.87 -7.03 -0.17
N ILE A 77 -21.29 -5.83 -0.22
CA ILE A 77 -20.07 -5.54 -0.96
C ILE A 77 -18.93 -6.45 -0.49
N SER A 78 -18.71 -6.56 0.83
CA SER A 78 -17.64 -7.37 1.39
C SER A 78 -17.83 -8.88 1.14
N ARG A 79 -19.07 -9.36 0.96
CA ARG A 79 -19.35 -10.75 0.55
C ARG A 79 -19.03 -11.03 -0.91
N HIS A 80 -19.05 -10.00 -1.76
CA HIS A 80 -18.87 -10.09 -3.20
C HIS A 80 -17.83 -9.09 -3.72
N PRO A 81 -16.62 -9.03 -3.13
CA PRO A 81 -15.62 -8.00 -3.45
C PRO A 81 -15.23 -8.00 -4.91
N GLN A 82 -15.27 -9.16 -5.58
CA GLN A 82 -14.97 -9.30 -7.01
C GLN A 82 -15.92 -8.53 -7.94
N LYS A 83 -17.05 -8.03 -7.44
CA LYS A 83 -17.95 -7.17 -8.20
C LYS A 83 -17.57 -5.68 -8.12
N TYR A 84 -16.76 -5.33 -7.15
CA TYR A 84 -16.38 -3.94 -6.84
C TYR A 84 -14.91 -3.64 -7.15
N VAL A 85 -14.05 -4.66 -7.04
CA VAL A 85 -12.64 -4.55 -7.39
C VAL A 85 -12.44 -4.93 -8.86
N ASP A 86 -11.52 -4.26 -9.53
CA ASP A 86 -11.08 -4.68 -10.85
C ASP A 86 -10.22 -5.93 -10.73
N MET A 87 -10.78 -7.07 -11.11
CA MET A 87 -10.12 -8.38 -10.98
C MET A 87 -8.99 -8.58 -12.00
N THR A 88 -8.89 -7.74 -13.03
CA THR A 88 -7.85 -7.84 -14.06
C THR A 88 -6.46 -7.45 -13.52
N VAL A 89 -6.42 -6.66 -12.43
CA VAL A 89 -5.16 -6.29 -11.78
C VAL A 89 -4.47 -7.47 -11.08
N PHE A 90 -5.20 -8.56 -10.84
CA PHE A 90 -4.69 -9.79 -10.22
C PHE A 90 -4.45 -10.87 -11.28
N ASP A 91 -3.62 -10.59 -12.26
CA ASP A 91 -3.31 -11.49 -13.39
C ASP A 91 -2.21 -12.52 -13.07
N LYS A 92 -1.50 -12.32 -11.96
CA LYS A 92 -0.47 -13.23 -11.42
C LYS A 92 -0.90 -13.78 -10.06
N GLU A 93 -0.18 -14.77 -9.56
CA GLU A 93 -0.35 -15.28 -8.19
C GLU A 93 0.46 -14.42 -7.22
N TYR A 94 -0.23 -13.65 -6.37
CA TYR A 94 0.39 -12.81 -5.35
C TYR A 94 0.31 -13.50 -3.99
N THR A 95 1.48 -13.64 -3.36
CA THR A 95 1.65 -14.25 -2.03
C THR A 95 1.85 -13.22 -0.92
N GLU A 96 2.17 -11.98 -1.29
CA GLU A 96 2.33 -10.87 -0.36
C GLU A 96 1.67 -9.60 -0.92
N PHE A 97 1.04 -8.84 -0.04
CA PHE A 97 0.34 -7.60 -0.38
C PHE A 97 0.83 -6.46 0.52
N TYR A 98 1.53 -5.51 -0.07
CA TYR A 98 2.07 -4.33 0.60
C TYR A 98 1.16 -3.13 0.37
N ILE A 99 0.63 -2.58 1.45
CA ILE A 99 -0.23 -1.39 1.44
C ILE A 99 0.25 -0.40 2.49
N SER A 100 0.06 0.89 2.26
CA SER A 100 0.49 1.90 3.22
C SER A 100 -0.35 1.82 4.49
N PHE A 101 -1.48 2.37 4.52
CA PHE A 101 -2.39 2.26 5.63
C PHE A 101 -3.63 1.50 5.17
N GLU A 102 -4.26 0.78 6.09
CA GLU A 102 -5.48 0.08 5.76
C GLU A 102 -6.54 1.08 5.30
N THR A 103 -7.10 0.85 4.12
CA THR A 103 -8.30 1.50 3.62
C THR A 103 -9.36 0.46 3.33
N ALA A 104 -10.63 0.83 3.42
CA ALA A 104 -11.72 -0.09 3.10
C ALA A 104 -11.56 -0.73 1.72
N TYR A 105 -11.06 0.04 0.74
CA TYR A 105 -10.84 -0.50 -0.60
C TYR A 105 -9.65 -1.47 -0.66
N ALA A 106 -8.56 -1.24 0.08
CA ALA A 106 -7.44 -2.18 0.16
C ALA A 106 -7.88 -3.52 0.77
N LYS A 107 -8.74 -3.47 1.80
CA LYS A 107 -9.34 -4.65 2.39
C LYS A 107 -10.27 -5.38 1.42
N LEU A 108 -11.06 -4.66 0.61
CA LEU A 108 -11.85 -5.27 -0.48
C LEU A 108 -10.95 -5.95 -1.51
N MET A 109 -9.80 -5.36 -1.86
CA MET A 109 -8.82 -5.98 -2.74
C MET A 109 -8.28 -7.29 -2.15
N TYR A 110 -7.91 -7.30 -0.86
CA TYR A 110 -7.48 -8.51 -0.17
C TYR A 110 -8.55 -9.61 -0.27
N TYR A 111 -9.81 -9.31 0.05
CA TYR A 111 -10.89 -10.30 -0.05
C TYR A 111 -11.21 -10.71 -1.50
N ALA A 112 -10.99 -9.82 -2.48
CA ALA A 112 -11.09 -10.19 -3.89
C ALA A 112 -9.99 -11.18 -4.30
N MET A 113 -8.77 -11.03 -3.77
CA MET A 113 -7.68 -11.99 -3.94
C MET A 113 -8.03 -13.34 -3.30
N VAL A 114 -8.56 -13.34 -2.07
CA VAL A 114 -9.05 -14.56 -1.39
C VAL A 114 -10.12 -15.27 -2.24
N LYS A 115 -11.08 -14.54 -2.80
CA LYS A 115 -12.11 -15.11 -3.70
C LYS A 115 -11.54 -15.67 -5.00
N LYS A 116 -10.34 -15.25 -5.39
CA LYS A 116 -9.60 -15.80 -6.54
C LYS A 116 -8.71 -16.99 -6.15
N GLY A 117 -8.69 -17.38 -4.87
CA GLY A 117 -7.89 -18.48 -4.34
C GLY A 117 -6.48 -18.09 -3.92
N MET A 118 -6.18 -16.79 -3.84
CA MET A 118 -4.93 -16.27 -3.27
C MET A 118 -5.12 -16.00 -1.80
N HIS A 119 -4.07 -16.26 -0.99
CA HIS A 119 -4.09 -15.99 0.46
C HIS A 119 -2.84 -15.18 0.83
N PRO A 120 -2.74 -13.91 0.37
CA PRO A 120 -1.52 -13.13 0.55
C PRO A 120 -1.33 -12.72 2.00
N LYS A 121 -0.09 -12.74 2.47
CA LYS A 121 0.32 -12.06 3.68
C LYS A 121 0.25 -10.55 3.47
N VAL A 122 -0.25 -9.84 4.45
CA VAL A 122 -0.41 -8.38 4.37
C VAL A 122 0.72 -7.69 5.13
N HIS A 123 1.35 -6.72 4.49
CA HIS A 123 2.38 -5.89 5.10
C HIS A 123 1.93 -4.44 5.04
N LEU A 124 1.77 -3.84 6.22
CA LEU A 124 1.47 -2.42 6.32
C LEU A 124 2.76 -1.61 6.29
N PHE A 125 2.75 -0.44 5.67
CA PHE A 125 3.86 0.50 5.74
C PHE A 125 3.40 1.93 5.99
N GLU A 126 4.32 2.75 6.45
CA GLU A 126 4.08 4.12 6.88
C GLU A 126 3.34 4.99 5.84
N ASP A 127 2.33 5.72 6.29
CA ASP A 127 1.60 6.74 5.54
C ASP A 127 1.66 8.10 6.26
N GLY A 128 2.85 8.47 6.70
CA GLY A 128 3.09 9.70 7.43
C GLY A 128 2.77 9.61 8.93
N MET A 129 2.68 10.76 9.58
CA MET A 129 2.58 10.87 11.04
C MET A 129 1.36 10.16 11.64
N ALA A 130 0.25 10.09 10.91
CA ALA A 130 -0.96 9.45 11.38
C ALA A 130 -0.74 7.96 11.70
N THR A 131 0.16 7.28 10.99
CA THR A 131 0.47 5.87 11.21
C THR A 131 1.07 5.61 12.60
N TYR A 132 1.79 6.59 13.17
CA TYR A 132 2.46 6.44 14.48
C TYR A 132 1.53 6.54 15.69
N VAL A 133 0.35 7.11 15.52
CA VAL A 133 -0.62 7.35 16.61
C VAL A 133 -1.92 6.58 16.43
N CYS A 134 -2.01 5.81 15.36
CA CYS A 134 -3.25 5.16 14.97
C CYS A 134 -3.43 3.81 15.68
N ASP A 135 -4.66 3.54 16.09
CA ASP A 135 -5.10 2.21 16.45
C ASP A 135 -5.50 1.45 15.18
N VAL A 136 -4.54 0.71 14.61
CA VAL A 136 -4.74 -0.10 13.40
C VAL A 136 -5.81 -1.17 13.63
N ASN A 137 -5.80 -1.83 14.80
CA ASN A 137 -6.79 -2.84 15.15
C ASN A 137 -8.21 -2.28 15.08
N LYS A 138 -8.44 -1.17 15.76
CA LYS A 138 -9.75 -0.52 15.80
C LYS A 138 -10.21 -0.14 14.40
N ARG A 139 -9.32 0.46 13.59
CA ARG A 139 -9.63 0.81 12.19
C ARG A 139 -9.95 -0.40 11.34
N CYS A 140 -9.18 -1.47 11.44
CA CYS A 140 -9.45 -2.70 10.70
C CYS A 140 -10.80 -3.34 11.08
N MET A 141 -11.30 -3.11 12.29
CA MET A 141 -12.58 -3.65 12.78
C MET A 141 -13.79 -2.75 12.49
N GLU A 142 -13.58 -1.44 12.33
CA GLU A 142 -14.67 -0.47 12.22
C GLU A 142 -15.48 -0.57 10.91
N ASP A 143 -14.90 -1.06 9.82
CA ASP A 143 -15.58 -1.15 8.53
C ASP A 143 -16.57 -2.32 8.44
N GLY A 144 -16.52 -3.27 9.39
CA GLY A 144 -17.43 -4.42 9.46
C GLY A 144 -17.26 -5.46 8.37
N MET A 145 -16.11 -5.45 7.68
CA MET A 145 -15.82 -6.42 6.60
C MET A 145 -15.38 -7.79 7.11
N ASP A 146 -14.78 -7.85 8.31
CA ASP A 146 -14.34 -9.09 8.93
C ASP A 146 -15.52 -9.82 9.57
N HIS A 147 -16.33 -10.46 8.76
CA HIS A 147 -17.47 -11.23 9.22
C HIS A 147 -17.35 -12.73 8.88
N GLU A 148 -18.40 -13.49 9.20
CA GLU A 148 -18.40 -14.95 9.07
C GLU A 148 -17.99 -15.52 7.71
N SER A 149 -18.13 -14.75 6.63
CA SER A 149 -17.74 -15.22 5.28
C SER A 149 -16.23 -15.40 5.10
N TYR A 150 -15.41 -14.88 6.03
CA TYR A 150 -13.94 -14.90 5.99
C TYR A 150 -13.33 -15.42 7.30
N LYS A 151 -13.98 -16.38 7.96
CA LYS A 151 -13.53 -16.90 9.27
C LYS A 151 -12.09 -17.38 9.29
N GLU A 152 -11.63 -17.97 8.17
CA GLU A 152 -10.30 -18.54 8.03
C GLU A 152 -9.29 -17.59 7.37
N ASP A 153 -9.77 -16.49 6.78
CA ASP A 153 -8.98 -15.54 5.99
C ASP A 153 -9.30 -14.10 6.37
N LYS A 154 -9.35 -13.79 7.67
CA LYS A 154 -9.56 -12.41 8.08
C LYS A 154 -8.36 -11.56 7.75
N PHE A 155 -8.60 -10.40 7.17
CA PHE A 155 -7.55 -9.45 6.80
C PHE A 155 -6.59 -9.18 7.95
N ILE A 156 -7.11 -8.88 9.15
CA ILE A 156 -6.30 -8.54 10.32
C ILE A 156 -5.42 -9.70 10.81
N GLU A 157 -5.88 -10.94 10.67
CA GLU A 157 -5.13 -12.13 11.08
C GLU A 157 -4.01 -12.46 10.10
N ASN A 158 -4.05 -11.89 8.89
CA ASN A 158 -3.02 -12.05 7.85
C ASN A 158 -2.05 -10.85 7.77
N ILE A 159 -2.14 -9.88 8.70
CA ILE A 159 -1.15 -8.83 8.79
C ILE A 159 0.11 -9.39 9.47
N GLU A 160 1.22 -9.44 8.72
CA GLU A 160 2.50 -9.96 9.20
C GLU A 160 3.31 -8.90 9.98
N ARG A 161 3.23 -7.64 9.55
CA ARG A 161 4.02 -6.55 10.16
C ARG A 161 3.55 -5.16 9.74
N LEU A 162 3.98 -4.17 10.54
CA LEU A 162 3.92 -2.75 10.21
C LEU A 162 5.35 -2.22 10.02
N LEU A 163 5.65 -1.63 8.89
CA LEU A 163 6.95 -1.06 8.53
C LEU A 163 6.93 0.46 8.76
N LEU A 164 7.81 0.96 9.63
CA LEU A 164 7.95 2.39 9.97
C LEU A 164 9.40 2.85 9.81
N TYR A 165 9.63 4.11 9.49
CA TYR A 165 10.98 4.69 9.50
C TYR A 165 11.57 4.75 10.90
N ASN A 166 10.76 5.04 11.90
CA ASN A 166 11.19 5.11 13.29
C ASN A 166 10.21 4.41 14.25
N PRO A 167 10.27 3.08 14.40
CA PRO A 167 9.38 2.32 15.27
C PRO A 167 9.32 2.83 16.72
N ALA A 168 10.40 3.47 17.22
CA ALA A 168 10.44 4.00 18.58
C ALA A 168 9.48 5.20 18.80
N LEU A 169 9.01 5.84 17.75
CA LEU A 169 8.02 6.92 17.83
C LEU A 169 6.57 6.41 17.81
N PHE A 170 6.35 5.12 17.64
CA PHE A 170 5.00 4.55 17.65
C PHE A 170 4.40 4.63 19.04
N THR A 171 3.28 5.35 19.16
CA THR A 171 2.53 5.57 20.41
C THR A 171 1.11 4.99 20.36
N GLY A 172 0.75 4.32 19.27
CA GLY A 172 -0.52 3.63 19.12
C GLY A 172 -0.69 2.45 20.08
N GLU A 173 -1.83 1.80 20.04
CA GLU A 173 -2.09 0.63 20.86
C GLU A 173 -1.16 -0.54 20.47
N LYS A 174 -0.98 -1.50 21.40
CA LYS A 174 -0.17 -2.69 21.15
C LYS A 174 -0.72 -3.48 19.97
N MET A 175 0.11 -3.64 18.93
CA MET A 175 -0.24 -4.42 17.74
C MET A 175 -0.10 -5.93 18.00
N PRO A 176 -0.95 -6.77 17.38
CA PRO A 176 -0.79 -8.22 17.43
C PRO A 176 0.35 -8.73 16.53
N PHE A 177 0.94 -7.87 15.73
CA PHE A 177 2.03 -8.14 14.79
C PHE A 177 3.23 -7.23 15.08
N PRO A 178 4.45 -7.60 14.65
CA PRO A 178 5.66 -6.80 14.88
C PRO A 178 5.64 -5.46 14.14
N ILE A 179 6.29 -4.46 14.75
CA ILE A 179 6.59 -3.19 14.12
C ILE A 179 8.08 -3.19 13.79
N GLU A 180 8.40 -3.09 12.51
CA GLU A 180 9.77 -3.19 12.01
C GLU A 180 10.22 -1.89 11.36
N LYS A 181 11.52 -1.70 11.27
CA LYS A 181 12.12 -0.50 10.69
C LYS A 181 12.22 -0.64 9.16
N ILE A 182 11.77 0.39 8.43
CA ILE A 182 12.16 0.55 7.03
C ILE A 182 13.66 0.92 7.01
N PRO A 183 14.53 0.12 6.38
CA PRO A 183 15.95 0.45 6.30
C PRO A 183 16.17 1.77 5.56
N ALA A 184 17.13 2.56 6.02
CA ALA A 184 17.51 3.77 5.33
C ALA A 184 18.13 3.44 3.97
N ILE A 185 17.74 4.20 2.96
CA ILE A 185 18.39 4.14 1.65
C ILE A 185 19.59 5.08 1.64
N ASP A 186 20.68 4.66 1.02
CA ASP A 186 21.86 5.51 0.90
C ASP A 186 21.72 6.50 -0.25
N TYR A 187 21.16 7.67 0.04
CA TYR A 187 21.02 8.76 -0.95
C TYR A 187 22.36 9.38 -1.38
N LYS A 188 23.51 8.97 -0.80
CA LYS A 188 24.82 9.35 -1.33
C LYS A 188 25.25 8.45 -2.49
N ASN A 189 24.69 7.25 -2.56
CA ASN A 189 24.91 6.34 -3.67
C ASN A 189 24.38 6.99 -4.98
N LYS A 190 25.25 7.04 -5.98
CA LYS A 190 24.92 7.67 -7.28
C LYS A 190 23.77 6.95 -7.97
N GLU A 191 23.78 5.63 -7.99
CA GLU A 191 22.73 4.81 -8.62
C GLU A 191 21.36 5.09 -8.02
N VAL A 192 21.28 5.16 -6.69
CA VAL A 192 20.03 5.51 -5.98
C VAL A 192 19.56 6.91 -6.38
N LYS A 193 20.47 7.90 -6.40
CA LYS A 193 20.12 9.26 -6.84
C LYS A 193 19.62 9.29 -8.28
N ASP A 194 20.30 8.62 -9.16
CA ASP A 194 19.96 8.60 -10.59
C ASP A 194 18.57 7.98 -10.79
N ILE A 195 18.23 6.92 -10.05
CA ILE A 195 16.88 6.32 -10.05
C ILE A 195 15.82 7.32 -9.55
N PHE A 196 16.06 7.94 -8.40
CA PHE A 196 15.09 8.89 -7.86
C PHE A 196 14.92 10.14 -8.74
N HIS A 197 16.03 10.65 -9.33
CA HIS A 197 15.97 11.76 -10.28
C HIS A 197 15.25 11.36 -11.58
N HIS A 198 15.45 10.14 -12.04
CA HIS A 198 14.76 9.63 -13.23
C HIS A 198 13.25 9.56 -13.01
N ILE A 199 12.80 9.05 -11.85
CA ILE A 199 11.37 8.88 -11.54
C ILE A 199 10.70 10.21 -11.19
N PHE A 200 11.31 11.00 -10.29
CA PHE A 200 10.66 12.18 -9.71
C PHE A 200 11.15 13.51 -10.28
N GLY A 201 12.17 13.47 -11.13
CA GLY A 201 12.84 14.67 -11.65
C GLY A 201 13.77 15.31 -10.61
N GLU A 202 14.54 16.29 -11.07
CA GLU A 202 15.39 17.06 -10.18
C GLU A 202 14.57 18.09 -9.39
N ALA A 203 14.72 18.09 -8.07
CA ALA A 203 14.11 19.09 -7.23
C ALA A 203 14.78 20.46 -7.49
N LYS A 204 14.06 21.37 -8.13
CA LYS A 204 14.47 22.77 -8.25
C LYS A 204 14.19 23.45 -6.91
N LEU A 205 15.19 23.47 -6.01
CA LEU A 205 15.07 24.21 -4.77
C LEU A 205 14.88 25.71 -5.08
N PRO A 206 13.89 26.38 -4.45
CA PRO A 206 13.74 27.83 -4.60
C PRO A 206 15.02 28.50 -4.12
N LYS A 207 15.50 29.51 -4.87
CA LYS A 207 16.70 30.30 -4.51
C LYS A 207 16.53 31.16 -3.23
N GLN A 208 15.39 31.05 -2.56
CA GLN A 208 15.12 31.77 -1.32
C GLN A 208 15.81 31.09 -0.14
N LYS A 209 16.60 31.85 0.61
CA LYS A 209 17.12 31.42 1.91
C LYS A 209 15.96 31.37 2.90
N PHE A 210 15.60 30.19 3.38
CA PHE A 210 14.76 30.07 4.54
C PHE A 210 15.62 30.36 5.79
N ILE A 211 15.24 31.40 6.53
CA ILE A 211 15.79 31.62 7.88
C ILE A 211 14.85 30.90 8.84
N PHE A 212 15.35 29.88 9.48
CA PHE A 212 14.66 29.16 10.57
C PHE A 212 14.97 29.87 11.88
#